data_c133f1b119a460046110975c65a89dee
#
_entry.id   c133f1b119a460046110975c65a89dee
#
_cell.length_a   1.000
_cell.length_b   1.000
_cell.length_c   1.000
_cell.angle_alpha   90.00
_cell.angle_beta   90.00
_cell.angle_gamma   90.00
#
_symmetry.space_group_name_H-M   'P 1'
#
loop_
_entity.id
_entity.type
_entity.pdbx_description
1 polymer ?
#
loop_
_entity_poly.entity_id
_entity_poly.type
_entity_poly.pdbx_seq_one_letter_code
_entity_poly.pdbx_strand_id
1 'polypeptide(L)'
;ILVTIAVFALSMFGFRFVQQQFFPSSNRPELIVDLWLPQGASFQATEAQVKRFENWVKGDANVENYVAYVGNGSPRFYLPLDQQLGHPNFAQFVIVAKDLEARERLQQKLEQALAEQFPEVVARVSPLELGPPVGWPLQYRVSGPDKDEVRRIAQRFAEVLASDPRTR
;
A
#
# COMPACT_ATOMS: atom_id res chain seq x y z
N ILE A 1 -48.50 -6.96 -8.30
CA ILE A 1 -47.84 -7.83 -7.34
C ILE A 1 -46.79 -8.73 -8.04
N LEU A 2 -47.14 -9.53 -9.08
CA LEU A 2 -46.16 -10.39 -9.79
C LEU A 2 -45.02 -9.62 -10.40
N VAL A 3 -45.27 -8.48 -11.02
CA VAL A 3 -44.25 -7.60 -11.59
C VAL A 3 -43.33 -7.05 -10.50
N THR A 4 -43.88 -6.66 -9.36
CA THR A 4 -43.07 -6.15 -8.22
C THR A 4 -42.16 -7.23 -7.66
N ILE A 5 -42.65 -8.47 -7.53
CA ILE A 5 -41.84 -9.61 -7.09
C ILE A 5 -40.73 -9.91 -8.09
N ALA A 6 -41.02 -9.89 -9.39
CA ALA A 6 -40.03 -10.13 -10.43
C ALA A 6 -38.92 -9.06 -10.44
N VAL A 7 -39.30 -7.77 -10.31
CA VAL A 7 -38.32 -6.67 -10.21
C VAL A 7 -37.47 -6.80 -8.94
N PHE A 8 -38.07 -7.16 -7.81
CA PHE A 8 -37.35 -7.37 -6.56
C PHE A 8 -36.33 -8.53 -6.67
N ALA A 9 -36.75 -9.64 -7.24
CA ALA A 9 -35.85 -10.79 -7.46
C ALA A 9 -34.68 -10.42 -8.40
N LEU A 10 -34.96 -9.67 -9.47
CA LEU A 10 -33.95 -9.19 -10.40
C LEU A 10 -32.96 -8.23 -9.71
N SER A 11 -33.47 -7.34 -8.85
CA SER A 11 -32.63 -6.42 -8.06
C SER A 11 -31.74 -7.17 -7.07
N MET A 12 -32.27 -8.17 -6.38
CA MET A 12 -31.46 -9.01 -5.49
C MET A 12 -30.35 -9.75 -6.23
N PHE A 13 -30.65 -10.26 -7.43
CA PHE A 13 -29.65 -10.87 -8.28
C PHE A 13 -28.57 -9.85 -8.72
N GLY A 14 -29.00 -8.65 -9.13
CA GLY A 14 -28.09 -7.54 -9.50
C GLY A 14 -27.21 -7.08 -8.35
N PHE A 15 -27.68 -7.18 -7.10
CA PHE A 15 -26.92 -6.77 -5.93
C PHE A 15 -25.62 -7.58 -5.73
N ARG A 16 -25.53 -8.81 -6.29
CA ARG A 16 -24.32 -9.64 -6.25
C ARG A 16 -23.15 -9.04 -7.04
N PHE A 17 -23.42 -8.14 -7.99
CA PHE A 17 -22.41 -7.47 -8.80
C PHE A 17 -21.95 -6.14 -8.20
N VAL A 18 -22.57 -5.69 -7.11
CA VAL A 18 -22.15 -4.49 -6.41
C VAL A 18 -20.93 -4.82 -5.56
N GLN A 19 -19.83 -4.12 -5.81
CA GLN A 19 -18.61 -4.25 -5.00
C GLN A 19 -18.89 -3.79 -3.57
N GLN A 20 -18.67 -4.69 -2.62
CA GLN A 20 -18.78 -4.38 -1.19
C GLN A 20 -17.43 -3.85 -0.70
N GLN A 21 -17.25 -2.54 -0.75
CA GLN A 21 -16.10 -1.85 -0.19
C GLN A 21 -16.56 -0.95 0.95
N PHE A 22 -15.90 -1.08 2.10
CA PHE A 22 -16.20 -0.22 3.25
C PHE A 22 -15.72 1.21 3.01
N PHE A 23 -14.52 1.35 2.46
CA PHE A 23 -13.98 2.61 1.93
C PHE A 23 -13.48 2.39 0.51
N PRO A 24 -14.15 2.96 -0.51
CA PRO A 24 -13.66 2.86 -1.87
C PRO A 24 -12.36 3.65 -2.05
N SER A 25 -11.47 3.16 -2.90
CA SER A 25 -10.33 3.94 -3.34
C SER A 25 -10.78 5.15 -4.15
N SER A 26 -9.97 6.19 -4.12
CA SER A 26 -10.22 7.41 -4.89
C SER A 26 -10.14 7.14 -6.41
N ASN A 27 -10.94 7.87 -7.19
CA ASN A 27 -10.83 7.92 -8.66
C ASN A 27 -9.71 8.87 -9.13
N ARG A 28 -8.69 9.07 -8.31
CA ARG A 28 -7.52 9.89 -8.62
C ARG A 28 -6.38 9.01 -9.13
N PRO A 29 -5.56 9.51 -10.08
CA PRO A 29 -4.49 8.72 -10.69
C PRO A 29 -3.25 8.56 -9.80
N GLU A 30 -3.24 9.13 -8.59
CA GLU A 30 -2.09 9.08 -7.70
C GLU A 30 -1.97 7.75 -6.97
N LEU A 31 -0.73 7.29 -6.85
CA LEU A 31 -0.29 6.18 -5.99
C LEU A 31 0.69 6.72 -4.94
N ILE A 32 0.54 6.24 -3.72
CA ILE A 32 1.52 6.43 -2.64
C ILE A 32 2.34 5.15 -2.53
N VAL A 33 3.66 5.30 -2.53
CA VAL A 33 4.57 4.19 -2.28
C VAL A 33 5.41 4.53 -1.05
N ASP A 34 5.18 3.79 0.03
CA ASP A 34 5.97 3.88 1.25
C ASP A 34 7.09 2.85 1.21
N LEU A 35 8.29 3.28 1.51
CA LEU A 35 9.49 2.43 1.57
C LEU A 35 10.08 2.52 2.97
N TRP A 36 10.10 1.40 3.69
CA TRP A 36 10.74 1.28 5.00
C TRP A 36 11.95 0.36 4.91
N LEU A 37 13.12 0.91 5.20
CA LEU A 37 14.33 0.13 5.39
C LEU A 37 14.39 -0.42 6.82
N PRO A 38 15.24 -1.41 7.10
CA PRO A 38 15.45 -1.90 8.46
C PRO A 38 15.76 -0.76 9.44
N GLN A 39 15.31 -0.92 10.69
CA GLN A 39 15.61 0.05 11.73
C GLN A 39 17.13 0.21 11.91
N GLY A 40 17.58 1.45 11.99
CA GLY A 40 18.99 1.79 12.05
C GLY A 40 19.65 2.05 10.69
N ALA A 41 18.94 1.89 9.59
CA ALA A 41 19.44 2.32 8.29
C ALA A 41 19.66 3.84 8.27
N SER A 42 20.79 4.25 7.71
CA SER A 42 21.14 5.67 7.60
C SER A 42 20.31 6.37 6.51
N PHE A 43 20.23 7.70 6.60
CA PHE A 43 19.61 8.50 5.55
C PHE A 43 20.25 8.24 4.17
N GLN A 44 21.57 8.09 4.10
CA GLN A 44 22.30 7.80 2.86
C GLN A 44 21.93 6.43 2.27
N ALA A 45 21.72 5.42 3.12
CA ALA A 45 21.25 4.12 2.67
C ALA A 45 19.84 4.20 2.09
N THR A 46 18.97 4.96 2.72
CA THR A 46 17.61 5.23 2.25
C THR A 46 17.64 5.98 0.92
N GLU A 47 18.46 7.02 0.81
CA GLU A 47 18.63 7.79 -0.44
C GLU A 47 19.13 6.90 -1.59
N ALA A 48 20.04 5.98 -1.31
CA ALA A 48 20.55 5.07 -2.33
C ALA A 48 19.44 4.14 -2.87
N GLN A 49 18.57 3.60 -2.00
CA GLN A 49 17.43 2.79 -2.40
C GLN A 49 16.39 3.62 -3.17
N VAL A 50 16.13 4.85 -2.72
CA VAL A 50 15.25 5.77 -3.44
C VAL A 50 15.75 6.03 -4.85
N LYS A 51 17.03 6.34 -5.06
CA LYS A 51 17.62 6.54 -6.39
C LYS A 51 17.51 5.30 -7.28
N ARG A 52 17.69 4.11 -6.70
CA ARG A 52 17.52 2.84 -7.40
C ARG A 52 16.07 2.64 -7.86
N PHE A 53 15.12 2.88 -6.97
CA PHE A 53 13.69 2.77 -7.27
C PHE A 53 13.23 3.87 -8.24
N GLU A 54 13.76 5.08 -8.13
CA GLU A 54 13.51 6.20 -9.04
C GLU A 54 13.89 5.87 -10.48
N ASN A 55 15.02 5.18 -10.69
CA ASN A 55 15.43 4.74 -12.03
C ASN A 55 14.43 3.76 -12.63
N TRP A 56 13.79 2.94 -11.82
CA TRP A 56 12.74 2.04 -12.26
C TRP A 56 11.46 2.81 -12.62
N VAL A 57 11.03 3.74 -11.75
CA VAL A 57 9.81 4.55 -11.95
C VAL A 57 9.92 5.42 -13.22
N LYS A 58 11.07 6.04 -13.46
CA LYS A 58 11.33 6.88 -14.66
C LYS A 58 11.13 6.15 -15.98
N GLY A 59 11.33 4.83 -16.00
CA GLY A 59 11.23 4.03 -17.24
C GLY A 59 9.83 3.55 -17.57
N ASP A 60 8.85 3.69 -16.66
CA ASP A 60 7.50 3.14 -16.91
C ASP A 60 6.60 4.10 -17.68
N ALA A 61 6.05 3.59 -18.79
CA ALA A 61 5.18 4.36 -19.69
C ALA A 61 3.84 4.80 -19.06
N ASN A 62 3.43 4.20 -17.92
CA ASN A 62 2.20 4.55 -17.23
C ASN A 62 2.38 5.74 -16.26
N VAL A 63 3.62 6.13 -15.97
CA VAL A 63 3.94 7.26 -15.11
C VAL A 63 3.87 8.57 -15.89
N GLU A 64 3.13 9.53 -15.37
CA GLU A 64 3.10 10.91 -15.86
C GLU A 64 4.12 11.77 -15.12
N ASN A 65 4.10 11.70 -13.79
CA ASN A 65 4.99 12.44 -12.91
C ASN A 65 5.18 11.72 -11.58
N TYR A 66 6.23 12.07 -10.83
CA TYR A 66 6.44 11.57 -9.47
C TYR A 66 7.26 12.55 -8.65
N VAL A 67 7.12 12.46 -7.33
CA VAL A 67 7.95 13.15 -6.34
C VAL A 67 8.39 12.13 -5.30
N ALA A 68 9.68 12.14 -4.97
CA ALA A 68 10.26 11.31 -3.91
C ALA A 68 10.63 12.17 -2.69
N TYR A 69 10.24 11.71 -1.53
CA TYR A 69 10.59 12.29 -0.23
C TYR A 69 11.48 11.31 0.52
N VAL A 70 12.70 11.73 0.87
CA VAL A 70 13.68 10.89 1.57
C VAL A 70 13.77 11.33 3.01
N GLY A 71 13.69 10.39 3.94
CA GLY A 71 13.74 10.67 5.37
C GLY A 71 12.47 11.33 5.92
N ASN A 72 11.44 11.49 5.12
CA ASN A 72 10.17 12.11 5.52
C ASN A 72 9.02 11.65 4.63
N GLY A 73 7.78 11.84 5.07
CA GLY A 73 6.59 11.71 4.24
C GLY A 73 6.31 12.97 3.42
N SER A 74 5.41 12.84 2.45
CA SER A 74 4.92 13.98 1.67
C SER A 74 4.17 14.97 2.56
N PRO A 75 4.21 16.27 2.25
CA PRO A 75 3.27 17.23 2.85
C PRO A 75 1.83 16.78 2.63
N ARG A 76 0.94 17.15 3.53
CA ARG A 76 -0.48 16.82 3.38
C ARG A 76 -1.09 17.60 2.22
N PHE A 77 -1.21 16.97 1.06
CA PHE A 77 -1.87 17.51 -0.12
C PHE A 77 -3.31 17.00 -0.29
N TYR A 78 -3.73 16.09 0.60
CA TYR A 78 -5.00 15.39 0.56
C TYR A 78 -5.45 15.15 2.02
N LEU A 79 -6.71 15.46 2.35
CA LEU A 79 -7.18 15.51 3.73
C LEU A 79 -7.07 14.19 4.50
N PRO A 80 -7.47 13.03 3.93
CA PRO A 80 -7.33 11.72 4.58
C PRO A 80 -5.91 11.14 4.54
N LEU A 81 -4.91 11.86 3.99
CA LEU A 81 -3.55 11.34 3.91
C LEU A 81 -3.00 11.03 5.30
N ASP A 82 -2.55 9.80 5.49
CA ASP A 82 -1.77 9.41 6.66
C ASP A 82 -0.37 10.02 6.56
N GLN A 83 -0.19 11.14 7.26
CA GLN A 83 1.05 11.89 7.20
C GLN A 83 2.15 11.18 8.00
N GLN A 84 3.14 10.66 7.29
CA GLN A 84 4.29 10.02 7.90
C GLN A 84 5.25 11.06 8.48
N LEU A 85 5.74 10.79 9.68
CA LEU A 85 6.75 11.62 10.35
C LEU A 85 8.15 11.33 9.77
N GLY A 86 9.10 12.23 10.06
CA GLY A 86 10.49 12.07 9.64
C GLY A 86 11.19 10.88 10.30
N HIS A 87 11.71 9.98 9.48
CA HIS A 87 12.53 8.85 9.90
C HIS A 87 13.65 8.62 8.87
N PRO A 88 14.92 8.53 9.30
CA PRO A 88 16.04 8.39 8.37
C PRO A 88 15.97 7.12 7.52
N ASN A 89 15.27 6.08 7.96
CA ASN A 89 15.07 4.81 7.25
C ASN A 89 13.75 4.74 6.47
N PHE A 90 13.08 5.89 6.25
CA PHE A 90 11.81 5.98 5.53
C PHE A 90 11.92 6.84 4.28
N ALA A 91 11.22 6.45 3.24
CA ALA A 91 10.98 7.28 2.08
C ALA A 91 9.58 7.08 1.54
N GLN A 92 9.03 8.11 0.90
CA GLN A 92 7.71 8.06 0.30
C GLN A 92 7.76 8.62 -1.13
N PHE A 93 7.11 7.91 -2.05
CA PHE A 93 6.84 8.40 -3.40
C PHE A 93 5.38 8.77 -3.53
N VAL A 94 5.13 9.88 -4.19
CA VAL A 94 3.83 10.24 -4.74
C VAL A 94 3.97 10.12 -6.25
N ILE A 95 3.33 9.14 -6.84
CA ILE A 95 3.41 8.85 -8.27
C ILE A 95 2.07 9.17 -8.91
N VAL A 96 2.08 9.97 -9.95
CA VAL A 96 0.89 10.29 -10.75
C VAL A 96 0.92 9.43 -12.00
N ALA A 97 -0.08 8.56 -12.16
CA ALA A 97 -0.29 7.79 -13.36
C ALA A 97 -1.04 8.63 -14.43
N LYS A 98 -0.93 8.23 -15.69
CA LYS A 98 -1.58 8.96 -16.79
C LYS A 98 -3.11 8.93 -16.73
N ASP A 99 -3.67 7.82 -16.26
CA ASP A 99 -5.09 7.59 -16.08
C ASP A 99 -5.34 6.49 -15.04
N LEU A 100 -6.62 6.15 -14.79
CA LEU A 100 -6.98 5.15 -13.80
C LEU A 100 -6.55 3.73 -14.18
N GLU A 101 -6.64 3.38 -15.45
CA GLU A 101 -6.19 2.07 -15.92
C GLU A 101 -4.66 1.95 -15.84
N ALA A 102 -3.94 3.02 -16.20
CA ALA A 102 -2.49 3.11 -16.02
C ALA A 102 -2.10 2.97 -14.55
N ARG A 103 -2.88 3.58 -13.62
CA ARG A 103 -2.68 3.45 -12.17
C ARG A 103 -2.79 2.01 -11.71
N GLU A 104 -3.81 1.28 -12.14
CA GLU A 104 -4.00 -0.12 -11.76
C GLU A 104 -2.89 -1.02 -12.29
N ARG A 105 -2.51 -0.84 -13.56
CA ARG A 105 -1.37 -1.55 -14.16
C ARG A 105 -0.06 -1.23 -13.46
N LEU A 106 0.15 0.05 -13.14
CA LEU A 106 1.34 0.53 -12.45
C LEU A 106 1.42 -0.02 -11.02
N GLN A 107 0.30 -0.05 -10.28
CA GLN A 107 0.26 -0.61 -8.94
C GLN A 107 0.74 -2.06 -8.93
N GLN A 108 0.19 -2.91 -9.79
CA GLN A 108 0.58 -4.33 -9.88
C GLN A 108 2.07 -4.50 -10.22
N LYS A 109 2.57 -3.70 -11.18
CA LYS A 109 3.99 -3.72 -11.55
C LYS A 109 4.90 -3.27 -10.40
N LEU A 110 4.51 -2.22 -9.68
CA LEU A 110 5.26 -1.71 -8.53
C LEU A 110 5.32 -2.73 -7.41
N GLU A 111 4.19 -3.36 -7.07
CA GLU A 111 4.11 -4.42 -6.05
C GLU A 111 5.02 -5.60 -6.41
N GLN A 112 5.00 -6.05 -7.66
CA GLN A 112 5.86 -7.11 -8.14
C GLN A 112 7.34 -6.70 -8.14
N ALA A 113 7.68 -5.53 -8.68
CA ALA A 113 9.06 -5.05 -8.74
C ALA A 113 9.66 -4.85 -7.34
N LEU A 114 8.88 -4.33 -6.40
CA LEU A 114 9.31 -4.14 -5.01
C LEU A 114 9.56 -5.48 -4.33
N ALA A 115 8.68 -6.46 -4.50
CA ALA A 115 8.84 -7.79 -3.94
C ALA A 115 10.08 -8.54 -4.50
N GLU A 116 10.36 -8.41 -5.79
CA GLU A 116 11.42 -9.16 -6.48
C GLU A 116 12.79 -8.47 -6.39
N GLN A 117 12.82 -7.14 -6.51
CA GLN A 117 14.07 -6.39 -6.68
C GLN A 117 14.50 -5.62 -5.42
N PHE A 118 13.61 -5.47 -4.43
CA PHE A 118 13.87 -4.73 -3.20
C PHE A 118 13.50 -5.54 -1.94
N PRO A 119 13.98 -6.79 -1.80
CA PRO A 119 13.59 -7.68 -0.70
C PRO A 119 14.00 -7.16 0.69
N GLU A 120 14.96 -6.24 0.74
CA GLU A 120 15.43 -5.57 1.96
C GLU A 120 14.52 -4.43 2.43
N VAL A 121 13.54 -4.04 1.63
CA VAL A 121 12.64 -2.91 1.92
C VAL A 121 11.23 -3.43 2.19
N VAL A 122 10.64 -3.00 3.29
CA VAL A 122 9.20 -3.19 3.51
C VAL A 122 8.48 -2.09 2.75
N ALA A 123 7.81 -2.47 1.66
CA ALA A 123 7.15 -1.53 0.77
C ALA A 123 5.63 -1.67 0.82
N ARG A 124 4.92 -0.57 0.66
CA ARG A 124 3.47 -0.52 0.48
C ARG A 124 3.14 0.37 -0.70
N VAL A 125 2.36 -0.16 -1.64
CA VAL A 125 1.80 0.61 -2.76
C VAL A 125 0.31 0.76 -2.51
N SER A 126 -0.21 1.98 -2.47
CA SER A 126 -1.63 2.22 -2.23
C SER A 126 -2.16 3.39 -3.05
N PRO A 127 -3.38 3.29 -3.62
CA PRO A 127 -4.09 4.45 -4.14
C PRO A 127 -4.49 5.37 -2.98
N LEU A 128 -4.88 6.59 -3.29
CA LEU A 128 -5.46 7.49 -2.30
C LEU A 128 -6.79 6.92 -1.80
N GLU A 129 -6.98 6.90 -0.48
CA GLU A 129 -8.20 6.40 0.16
C GLU A 129 -9.21 7.55 0.37
N LEU A 130 -10.51 7.28 0.24
CA LEU A 130 -11.56 8.27 0.48
C LEU A 130 -12.03 8.32 1.96
N GLY A 131 -11.57 7.38 2.76
CA GLY A 131 -11.90 7.28 4.19
C GLY A 131 -10.72 7.58 5.11
N PRO A 132 -10.88 7.37 6.41
CA PRO A 132 -9.75 7.44 7.35
C PRO A 132 -8.65 6.48 6.94
N PRO A 133 -7.37 6.84 7.12
CA PRO A 133 -6.27 5.96 6.76
C PRO A 133 -6.32 4.67 7.58
N VAL A 134 -6.43 3.54 6.91
CA VAL A 134 -6.57 2.22 7.56
C VAL A 134 -5.20 1.57 7.77
N GLY A 135 -4.16 2.08 7.13
CA GLY A 135 -2.83 1.48 7.14
C GLY A 135 -2.82 0.13 6.42
N TRP A 136 -2.22 -0.87 7.02
CA TRP A 136 -2.23 -2.23 6.48
C TRP A 136 -3.62 -2.84 6.65
N PRO A 137 -4.22 -3.45 5.61
CA PRO A 137 -5.58 -3.97 5.66
C PRO A 137 -5.76 -5.12 6.64
N LEU A 138 -4.69 -5.84 6.94
CA LEU A 138 -4.67 -6.90 7.93
C LEU A 138 -3.54 -6.66 8.93
N GLN A 139 -3.90 -6.55 10.19
CA GLN A 139 -2.96 -6.30 11.28
C GLN A 139 -3.24 -7.27 12.42
N TYR A 140 -2.19 -7.95 12.88
CA TYR A 140 -2.24 -8.79 14.08
C TYR A 140 -1.48 -8.14 15.22
N ARG A 141 -2.08 -8.11 16.39
CA ARG A 141 -1.44 -7.63 17.61
C ARG A 141 -1.20 -8.80 18.56
N VAL A 142 0.06 -9.05 18.87
CA VAL A 142 0.46 -9.99 19.91
C VAL A 142 0.76 -9.21 21.17
N SER A 143 0.13 -9.55 22.30
CA SER A 143 0.31 -8.87 23.57
C SER A 143 0.39 -9.88 24.73
N GLY A 144 1.13 -9.55 25.77
CA GLY A 144 1.31 -10.37 26.96
C GLY A 144 2.15 -9.65 28.02
N PRO A 145 2.24 -10.19 29.23
CA PRO A 145 2.99 -9.56 30.32
C PRO A 145 4.52 -9.65 30.14
N ASP A 146 5.00 -10.68 29.46
CA ASP A 146 6.43 -10.90 29.21
C ASP A 146 6.80 -10.47 27.78
N LYS A 147 7.68 -9.46 27.68
CA LYS A 147 8.08 -8.86 26.41
C LYS A 147 8.89 -9.82 25.51
N ASP A 148 9.71 -10.70 26.11
CA ASP A 148 10.58 -11.60 25.36
C ASP A 148 9.76 -12.77 24.80
N GLU A 149 8.79 -13.24 25.57
CA GLU A 149 7.82 -14.23 25.14
C GLU A 149 6.90 -13.68 24.03
N VAL A 150 6.42 -12.46 24.18
CA VAL A 150 5.62 -11.76 23.14
C VAL A 150 6.41 -11.65 21.84
N ARG A 151 7.68 -11.25 21.91
CA ARG A 151 8.56 -11.16 20.73
C ARG A 151 8.76 -12.52 20.06
N ARG A 152 9.04 -13.56 20.84
CA ARG A 152 9.23 -14.92 20.35
C ARG A 152 7.98 -15.46 19.65
N ILE A 153 6.81 -15.25 20.24
CA ILE A 153 5.53 -15.67 19.66
C ILE A 153 5.25 -14.88 18.39
N ALA A 154 5.45 -13.55 18.40
CA ALA A 154 5.21 -12.70 17.23
C ALA A 154 6.10 -13.09 16.04
N GLN A 155 7.38 -13.39 16.29
CA GLN A 155 8.30 -13.86 15.25
C GLN A 155 7.86 -15.21 14.67
N ARG A 156 7.54 -16.16 15.52
CA ARG A 156 7.06 -17.48 15.07
C ARG A 156 5.74 -17.38 14.30
N PHE A 157 4.86 -16.49 14.72
CA PHE A 157 3.61 -16.22 14.00
C PHE A 157 3.88 -15.60 12.63
N ALA A 158 4.80 -14.65 12.54
CA ALA A 158 5.21 -14.06 11.26
C ALA A 158 5.81 -15.11 10.31
N GLU A 159 6.64 -16.04 10.81
CA GLU A 159 7.19 -17.16 10.02
C GLU A 159 6.09 -18.06 9.46
N VAL A 160 5.08 -18.39 10.28
CA VAL A 160 3.93 -19.19 9.85
C VAL A 160 3.14 -18.47 8.76
N LEU A 161 2.89 -17.17 8.91
CA LEU A 161 2.22 -16.37 7.89
C LEU A 161 3.04 -16.31 6.59
N ALA A 162 4.34 -16.06 6.69
CA ALA A 162 5.23 -15.97 5.54
C ALA A 162 5.38 -17.30 4.76
N SER A 163 5.08 -18.43 5.41
CA SER A 163 5.09 -19.75 4.76
C SER A 163 3.89 -20.01 3.85
N ASP A 164 2.80 -19.24 3.98
CA ASP A 164 1.62 -19.36 3.13
C ASP A 164 1.76 -18.45 1.90
N PRO A 165 1.77 -19.00 0.67
CA PRO A 165 1.95 -18.21 -0.56
C PRO A 165 0.81 -17.19 -0.81
N ARG A 166 -0.28 -17.27 -0.07
CA ARG A 166 -1.41 -16.32 -0.14
C ARG A 166 -1.23 -15.08 0.73
N THR A 167 -0.22 -15.05 1.59
CA THR A 167 0.08 -13.93 2.52
C THR A 167 1.19 -13.01 2.00
N ARG A 168 1.24 -12.77 0.72
CA ARG A 168 2.18 -11.85 0.09
C ARG A 168 1.66 -10.43 0.07
#